data_b9e65e027e24514aaeabdd3ffb05383a
#
_entry.id   b9e65e027e24514aaeabdd3ffb05383a
#
_cell.length_a   1.000
_cell.length_b   1.000
_cell.length_c   1.000
_cell.angle_alpha   90.00
_cell.angle_beta   90.00
_cell.angle_gamma   90.00
#
_symmetry.space_group_name_H-M   'P 1'
#
loop_
_entity.id
_entity.type
_entity.pdbx_description
1 polymer ?
#
loop_
_entity_poly.entity_id
_entity_poly.type
_entity_poly.pdbx_seq_one_letter_code
_entity_poly.pdbx_strand_id
1 'polypeptide(L)'
;MIIEEIIKYNEQFVANKGYEKYLTCKYPDKKLAILSCMDTRLTELLPAALGLKNGDAKLIKNAGGLVISPFDSAMRSLLVAIYELGVEEIMVVAHSNCGACHMNGQEMKKLMLKRGIHQDVIDTIALCGIDLDHWLEGFHDTEDSVRNTINTIRTHPLVPKDVNLHGYIIDSQTGKLTEVK
;
A
#
# COMPACT_ATOMS: atom_id res chain seq x y z
N MET A 1 24.89 6.74 -13.54
CA MET A 1 23.63 5.92 -13.44
C MET A 1 22.76 6.51 -12.34
N ILE A 2 21.44 6.36 -12.42
CA ILE A 2 20.49 6.99 -11.46
C ILE A 2 20.83 6.69 -9.99
N ILE A 3 21.28 5.49 -9.69
CA ILE A 3 21.64 5.10 -8.31
C ILE A 3 22.86 5.89 -7.79
N GLU A 4 23.86 6.13 -8.61
CA GLU A 4 25.04 6.93 -8.23
C GLU A 4 24.66 8.38 -7.91
N GLU A 5 23.74 8.95 -8.69
CA GLU A 5 23.20 10.29 -8.45
C GLU A 5 22.46 10.37 -7.11
N ILE A 6 21.63 9.35 -6.82
CA ILE A 6 20.89 9.26 -5.56
C ILE A 6 21.87 9.15 -4.37
N ILE A 7 22.90 8.30 -4.47
CA ILE A 7 23.90 8.12 -3.40
C ILE A 7 24.65 9.43 -3.16
N LYS A 8 25.09 10.10 -4.22
CA LYS A 8 25.79 11.39 -4.11
C LYS A 8 24.91 12.46 -3.45
N TYR A 9 23.63 12.52 -3.80
CA TYR A 9 22.67 13.42 -3.16
C TYR A 9 22.50 13.10 -1.66
N ASN A 10 22.41 11.79 -1.31
CA ASN A 10 22.29 11.35 0.07
C ASN A 10 23.51 11.76 0.92
N GLU A 11 24.72 11.65 0.41
CA GLU A 11 25.95 12.11 1.09
C GLU A 11 25.87 13.61 1.41
N GLN A 12 25.42 14.42 0.47
CA GLN A 12 25.22 15.86 0.67
C GLN A 12 24.10 16.17 1.68
N PHE A 13 22.99 15.42 1.62
CA PHE A 13 21.88 15.55 2.54
C PHE A 13 22.32 15.28 3.99
N VAL A 14 23.12 14.24 4.20
CA VAL A 14 23.66 13.92 5.52
C VAL A 14 24.68 14.96 5.98
N ALA A 15 25.61 15.37 5.12
CA ALA A 15 26.63 16.38 5.43
C ALA A 15 25.98 17.73 5.84
N ASN A 16 24.89 18.10 5.19
CA ASN A 16 24.12 19.32 5.45
C ASN A 16 23.09 19.15 6.58
N LYS A 17 23.07 17.99 7.27
CA LYS A 17 22.10 17.67 8.33
C LYS A 17 20.64 17.81 7.91
N GLY A 18 20.33 17.57 6.64
CA GLY A 18 18.98 17.68 6.10
C GLY A 18 17.94 16.78 6.78
N TYR A 19 18.40 15.79 7.55
CA TYR A 19 17.58 14.85 8.30
C TYR A 19 16.99 15.43 9.60
N GLU A 20 17.53 16.52 10.13
CA GLU A 20 17.14 17.03 11.47
C GLU A 20 15.64 17.30 11.57
N LYS A 21 15.01 17.83 10.53
CA LYS A 21 13.56 18.10 10.48
C LYS A 21 12.68 16.84 10.41
N TYR A 22 13.28 15.66 10.20
CA TYR A 22 12.57 14.39 10.12
C TYR A 22 12.76 13.50 11.35
N LEU A 23 13.48 13.96 12.35
CA LEU A 23 13.72 13.19 13.58
C LEU A 23 12.40 12.94 14.30
N THR A 24 12.15 11.67 14.60
CA THR A 24 10.97 11.21 15.34
C THR A 24 11.26 9.83 15.94
N CYS A 25 10.31 9.27 16.69
CA CYS A 25 10.41 7.92 17.22
C CYS A 25 9.72 6.88 16.32
N LYS A 26 9.83 5.59 16.69
CA LYS A 26 9.21 4.50 15.93
C LYS A 26 7.70 4.39 16.08
N TYR A 27 7.12 4.98 17.11
CA TYR A 27 5.69 4.92 17.39
C TYR A 27 4.94 6.03 16.66
N PRO A 28 3.79 5.76 16.04
CA PRO A 28 3.01 6.80 15.35
C PRO A 28 2.31 7.71 16.37
N ASP A 29 2.57 9.01 16.31
CA ASP A 29 2.01 9.99 17.27
C ASP A 29 0.47 10.00 17.28
N LYS A 30 -0.16 9.70 16.13
CA LYS A 30 -1.62 9.64 15.98
C LYS A 30 -2.21 8.23 16.15
N LYS A 31 -1.38 7.24 16.54
CA LYS A 31 -1.81 5.82 16.62
C LYS A 31 -2.53 5.32 15.38
N LEU A 32 -2.16 5.85 14.23
CA LEU A 32 -2.81 5.65 12.93
C LEU A 32 -1.93 4.82 12.01
N ALA A 33 -2.54 3.85 11.31
CA ALA A 33 -1.98 3.21 10.12
C ALA A 33 -2.82 3.54 8.89
N ILE A 34 -2.17 3.76 7.76
CA ILE A 34 -2.82 4.02 6.48
C ILE A 34 -2.33 2.99 5.47
N LEU A 35 -3.26 2.20 4.94
CA LEU A 35 -3.01 1.33 3.78
C LEU A 35 -3.45 2.07 2.52
N SER A 36 -2.53 2.27 1.58
CA SER A 36 -2.81 2.99 0.34
C SER A 36 -2.00 2.45 -0.85
N CYS A 37 -2.35 2.92 -2.05
CA CYS A 37 -1.65 2.54 -3.27
C CYS A 37 -0.21 3.08 -3.30
N MET A 38 0.68 2.30 -3.95
CA MET A 38 2.06 2.71 -4.23
C MET A 38 2.20 3.73 -5.38
N ASP A 39 1.09 4.22 -5.92
CA ASP A 39 1.07 5.23 -6.98
C ASP A 39 1.95 6.42 -6.62
N THR A 40 2.81 6.83 -7.56
CA THR A 40 3.79 7.90 -7.35
C THR A 40 3.15 9.25 -7.05
N ARG A 41 1.94 9.51 -7.57
CA ARG A 41 1.17 10.73 -7.31
C ARG A 41 0.79 10.91 -5.84
N LEU A 42 0.72 9.79 -5.08
CA LEU A 42 0.33 9.77 -3.67
C LEU A 42 1.52 9.85 -2.71
N THR A 43 2.75 9.89 -3.20
CA THR A 43 3.94 9.85 -2.33
C THR A 43 3.98 11.05 -1.38
N GLU A 44 3.72 12.24 -1.89
CA GLU A 44 3.65 13.47 -1.09
C GLU A 44 2.22 13.97 -0.89
N LEU A 45 1.35 13.81 -1.92
CA LEU A 45 -0.02 14.30 -1.88
C LEU A 45 -0.83 13.70 -0.73
N LEU A 46 -0.74 12.38 -0.51
CA LEU A 46 -1.53 11.72 0.52
C LEU A 46 -1.23 12.25 1.93
N PRO A 47 0.01 12.25 2.43
CA PRO A 47 0.29 12.81 3.75
C PRO A 47 0.00 14.31 3.83
N ALA A 48 0.27 15.07 2.78
CA ALA A 48 0.00 16.51 2.75
C ALA A 48 -1.50 16.82 2.83
N ALA A 49 -2.33 16.11 2.06
CA ALA A 49 -3.79 16.29 2.06
C ALA A 49 -4.43 15.90 3.40
N LEU A 50 -3.81 14.97 4.14
CA LEU A 50 -4.23 14.56 5.49
C LEU A 50 -3.61 15.40 6.62
N GLY A 51 -2.77 16.38 6.31
CA GLY A 51 -2.06 17.19 7.29
C GLY A 51 -1.09 16.38 8.16
N LEU A 52 -0.51 15.31 7.62
CA LEU A 52 0.39 14.42 8.34
C LEU A 52 1.85 14.85 8.17
N LYS A 53 2.60 14.75 9.27
CA LYS A 53 4.05 14.94 9.34
C LYS A 53 4.76 13.58 9.46
N ASN A 54 6.08 13.63 9.28
CA ASN A 54 6.91 12.47 9.60
C ASN A 54 6.76 12.08 11.08
N GLY A 55 6.41 10.81 11.33
CA GLY A 55 6.14 10.31 12.68
C GLY A 55 4.65 10.20 13.05
N ASP A 56 3.73 10.89 12.37
CA ASP A 56 2.32 10.92 12.73
C ASP A 56 1.60 9.57 12.52
N ALA A 57 1.91 8.85 11.44
CA ALA A 57 1.21 7.62 11.06
C ALA A 57 2.14 6.59 10.41
N LYS A 58 1.70 5.32 10.41
CA LYS A 58 2.33 4.25 9.62
C LYS A 58 1.74 4.23 8.21
N LEU A 59 2.58 4.40 7.20
CA LEU A 59 2.16 4.30 5.79
C LEU A 59 2.54 2.93 5.23
N ILE A 60 1.55 2.14 4.87
CA ILE A 60 1.68 0.84 4.22
C ILE A 60 1.24 1.02 2.78
N LYS A 61 2.10 0.68 1.82
CA LYS A 61 1.84 0.88 0.40
C LYS A 61 2.08 -0.40 -0.40
N ASN A 62 1.11 -0.74 -1.24
CA ASN A 62 1.24 -1.83 -2.21
C ASN A 62 0.48 -1.48 -3.51
N ALA A 63 0.53 -2.38 -4.50
CA ALA A 63 -0.24 -2.22 -5.73
C ALA A 63 -1.75 -2.26 -5.41
N GLY A 64 -2.45 -1.15 -5.64
CA GLY A 64 -3.88 -1.00 -5.40
C GLY A 64 -4.27 -0.55 -3.99
N GLY A 65 -3.39 -0.62 -2.99
CA GLY A 65 -3.74 -0.29 -1.59
C GLY A 65 -4.67 -1.33 -0.96
N LEU A 66 -4.44 -2.62 -1.21
CA LEU A 66 -5.34 -3.73 -0.91
C LEU A 66 -4.78 -4.68 0.14
N VAL A 67 -5.69 -5.42 0.80
CA VAL A 67 -5.41 -6.72 1.41
C VAL A 67 -5.96 -7.80 0.46
N ILE A 68 -5.06 -8.51 -0.21
CA ILE A 68 -5.41 -9.52 -1.23
C ILE A 68 -5.82 -10.83 -0.55
N SER A 69 -5.16 -11.17 0.56
CA SER A 69 -5.46 -12.37 1.33
C SER A 69 -5.26 -12.14 2.83
N PRO A 70 -5.89 -12.95 3.69
CA PRO A 70 -5.77 -12.79 5.15
C PRO A 70 -4.34 -12.87 5.69
N PHE A 71 -3.41 -13.48 4.95
CA PHE A 71 -2.01 -13.67 5.37
C PHE A 71 -1.00 -13.05 4.38
N ASP A 72 -1.40 -11.98 3.70
CA ASP A 72 -0.49 -11.25 2.83
C ASP A 72 0.41 -10.26 3.61
N SER A 73 1.33 -9.63 2.89
CA SER A 73 2.29 -8.67 3.46
C SER A 73 1.62 -7.41 4.04
N ALA A 74 0.50 -6.96 3.45
CA ALA A 74 -0.24 -5.80 3.95
C ALA A 74 -0.88 -6.13 5.29
N MET A 75 -1.59 -7.26 5.39
CA MET A 75 -2.19 -7.72 6.65
C MET A 75 -1.13 -7.92 7.74
N ARG A 76 0.01 -8.59 7.42
CA ARG A 76 1.11 -8.72 8.36
C ARG A 76 1.59 -7.37 8.89
N SER A 77 1.72 -6.36 8.01
CA SER A 77 2.16 -5.02 8.38
C SER A 77 1.15 -4.30 9.29
N LEU A 78 -0.15 -4.48 9.04
CA LEU A 78 -1.22 -3.97 9.90
C LEU A 78 -1.19 -4.62 11.28
N LEU A 79 -1.01 -5.94 11.38
CA LEU A 79 -0.89 -6.63 12.67
C LEU A 79 0.33 -6.15 13.47
N VAL A 80 1.48 -5.95 12.83
CA VAL A 80 2.66 -5.35 13.47
C VAL A 80 2.37 -3.93 13.94
N ALA A 81 1.67 -3.13 13.13
CA ALA A 81 1.29 -1.78 13.51
C ALA A 81 0.37 -1.75 14.75
N ILE A 82 -0.59 -2.67 14.84
CA ILE A 82 -1.48 -2.79 16.00
C ILE A 82 -0.70 -3.23 17.25
N TYR A 83 -0.04 -4.38 17.19
CA TYR A 83 0.50 -5.04 18.39
C TYR A 83 1.84 -4.46 18.86
N GLU A 84 2.74 -4.11 17.95
CA GLU A 84 4.08 -3.62 18.29
C GLU A 84 4.17 -2.09 18.34
N LEU A 85 3.30 -1.39 17.61
CA LEU A 85 3.43 0.05 17.42
C LEU A 85 2.24 0.83 17.99
N GLY A 86 1.25 0.14 18.59
CA GLY A 86 0.14 0.73 19.32
C GLY A 86 -0.86 1.48 18.44
N VAL A 87 -1.07 1.02 17.20
CA VAL A 87 -2.08 1.58 16.30
C VAL A 87 -3.47 1.20 16.78
N GLU A 88 -4.37 2.16 16.85
CA GLU A 88 -5.77 2.02 17.24
C GLU A 88 -6.74 2.35 16.07
N GLU A 89 -6.25 3.12 15.07
CA GLU A 89 -7.02 3.56 13.92
C GLU A 89 -6.37 3.09 12.62
N ILE A 90 -7.14 2.53 11.71
CA ILE A 90 -6.69 2.14 10.37
C ILE A 90 -7.53 2.83 9.31
N MET A 91 -6.88 3.52 8.37
CA MET A 91 -7.50 4.05 7.16
C MET A 91 -7.07 3.22 5.96
N VAL A 92 -8.05 2.76 5.18
CA VAL A 92 -7.85 2.22 3.82
C VAL A 92 -8.14 3.35 2.84
N VAL A 93 -7.12 3.80 2.11
CA VAL A 93 -7.24 4.94 1.20
C VAL A 93 -6.88 4.53 -0.22
N ALA A 94 -7.92 4.23 -1.02
CA ALA A 94 -7.79 4.07 -2.47
C ALA A 94 -7.70 5.43 -3.18
N HIS A 95 -7.54 5.46 -4.49
CA HIS A 95 -7.45 6.72 -5.23
C HIS A 95 -8.10 6.64 -6.61
N SER A 96 -8.47 7.81 -7.15
CA SER A 96 -8.99 7.95 -8.51
C SER A 96 -7.94 7.56 -9.56
N ASN A 97 -8.37 6.95 -10.65
CA ASN A 97 -7.52 6.54 -11.77
C ASN A 97 -6.34 5.63 -11.34
N CYS A 98 -6.62 4.64 -10.51
CA CYS A 98 -5.63 3.66 -10.06
C CYS A 98 -5.23 2.71 -11.19
N GLY A 99 -3.93 2.52 -11.39
CA GLY A 99 -3.42 1.57 -12.38
C GLY A 99 -3.75 0.10 -12.06
N ALA A 100 -4.09 -0.23 -10.82
CA ALA A 100 -4.55 -1.56 -10.43
C ALA A 100 -6.03 -1.80 -10.80
N CYS A 101 -6.79 -0.77 -11.13
CA CYS A 101 -8.14 -0.92 -11.67
C CYS A 101 -8.05 -1.55 -13.06
N HIS A 102 -8.73 -2.68 -13.25
CA HIS A 102 -8.70 -3.49 -14.48
C HIS A 102 -7.34 -4.14 -14.81
N MET A 103 -6.41 -4.22 -13.87
CA MET A 103 -5.19 -5.01 -14.07
C MET A 103 -5.56 -6.47 -14.31
N ASN A 104 -4.96 -7.08 -15.33
CA ASN A 104 -5.29 -8.41 -15.80
C ASN A 104 -4.08 -9.34 -15.77
N GLY A 105 -4.21 -10.48 -15.08
CA GLY A 105 -3.12 -11.44 -14.90
C GLY A 105 -2.63 -12.05 -16.24
N GLN A 106 -3.52 -12.30 -17.19
CA GLN A 106 -3.13 -12.86 -18.49
C GLN A 106 -2.29 -11.86 -19.30
N GLU A 107 -2.67 -10.59 -19.31
CA GLU A 107 -1.87 -9.54 -19.96
C GLU A 107 -0.51 -9.37 -19.28
N MET A 108 -0.46 -9.43 -17.95
CA MET A 108 0.82 -9.38 -17.24
C MET A 108 1.72 -10.58 -17.57
N LYS A 109 1.19 -11.80 -17.70
CA LYS A 109 1.95 -12.97 -18.15
C LYS A 109 2.52 -12.77 -19.57
N LYS A 110 1.74 -12.20 -20.50
CA LYS A 110 2.25 -11.85 -21.83
C LYS A 110 3.41 -10.87 -21.78
N LEU A 111 3.35 -9.86 -20.89
CA LEU A 111 4.46 -8.92 -20.68
C LEU A 111 5.70 -9.60 -20.08
N MET A 112 5.53 -10.56 -19.17
CA MET A 112 6.63 -11.34 -18.61
C MET A 112 7.33 -12.17 -19.70
N LEU A 113 6.57 -12.88 -20.52
CA LEU A 113 7.10 -13.63 -21.67
C LEU A 113 7.86 -12.73 -22.65
N LYS A 114 7.30 -11.55 -22.95
CA LYS A 114 7.95 -10.54 -23.81
C LYS A 114 9.28 -10.03 -23.24
N ARG A 115 9.43 -10.03 -21.91
CA ARG A 115 10.67 -9.66 -21.22
C ARG A 115 11.66 -10.80 -20.99
N GLY A 116 11.38 -11.98 -21.56
CA GLY A 116 12.29 -13.12 -21.55
C GLY A 116 12.05 -14.13 -20.43
N ILE A 117 10.95 -14.03 -19.68
CA ILE A 117 10.55 -15.13 -18.79
C ILE A 117 10.04 -16.28 -19.67
N HIS A 118 10.55 -17.50 -19.45
CA HIS A 118 10.12 -18.67 -20.20
C HIS A 118 8.76 -19.18 -19.72
N GLN A 119 7.97 -19.76 -20.64
CA GLN A 119 6.67 -20.35 -20.36
C GLN A 119 6.76 -21.43 -19.26
N ASP A 120 7.79 -22.25 -19.29
CA ASP A 120 8.03 -23.32 -18.30
C ASP A 120 8.07 -22.81 -16.85
N VAL A 121 8.55 -21.57 -16.64
CA VAL A 121 8.56 -20.95 -15.30
C VAL A 121 7.13 -20.65 -14.84
N ILE A 122 6.31 -20.12 -15.74
CA ILE A 122 4.89 -19.81 -15.46
C ILE A 122 4.13 -21.12 -15.18
N ASP A 123 4.37 -22.15 -15.99
CA ASP A 123 3.74 -23.46 -15.84
C ASP A 123 4.18 -24.13 -14.51
N THR A 124 5.45 -24.03 -14.16
CA THR A 124 5.97 -24.55 -12.89
C THR A 124 5.31 -23.86 -11.69
N ILE A 125 5.13 -22.55 -11.72
CA ILE A 125 4.44 -21.80 -10.67
C ILE A 125 2.99 -22.28 -10.52
N ALA A 126 2.30 -22.50 -11.63
CA ALA A 126 0.94 -23.06 -11.63
C ALA A 126 0.89 -24.47 -11.01
N LEU A 127 1.88 -25.34 -11.33
CA LEU A 127 2.02 -26.67 -10.73
C LEU A 127 2.27 -26.61 -9.20
N CYS A 128 2.87 -25.53 -8.70
CA CYS A 128 3.01 -25.26 -7.27
C CYS A 128 1.72 -24.78 -6.60
N GLY A 129 0.61 -24.72 -7.33
CA GLY A 129 -0.70 -24.33 -6.81
C GLY A 129 -0.94 -22.82 -6.76
N ILE A 130 -0.11 -22.03 -7.42
CA ILE A 130 -0.26 -20.56 -7.50
C ILE A 130 -0.98 -20.20 -8.79
N ASP A 131 -2.22 -19.73 -8.68
CA ASP A 131 -2.97 -19.16 -9.80
C ASP A 131 -2.50 -17.73 -10.06
N LEU A 132 -1.58 -17.56 -11.01
CA LEU A 132 -1.02 -16.26 -11.38
C LEU A 132 -2.06 -15.32 -11.99
N ASP A 133 -3.09 -15.84 -12.67
CA ASP A 133 -4.14 -14.99 -13.24
C ASP A 133 -4.91 -14.30 -12.11
N HIS A 134 -5.34 -15.04 -11.11
CA HIS A 134 -6.03 -14.50 -9.97
C HIS A 134 -5.10 -13.65 -9.07
N TRP A 135 -3.87 -14.10 -8.83
CA TRP A 135 -2.92 -13.38 -7.97
C TRP A 135 -2.49 -12.02 -8.53
N LEU A 136 -2.46 -11.88 -9.86
CA LEU A 136 -2.11 -10.64 -10.58
C LEU A 136 -3.34 -9.83 -11.02
N GLU A 137 -4.54 -10.32 -10.73
CA GLU A 137 -5.76 -9.60 -11.06
C GLU A 137 -5.92 -8.35 -10.19
N GLY A 138 -6.38 -7.28 -10.80
CA GLY A 138 -6.73 -6.05 -10.09
C GLY A 138 -8.18 -6.07 -9.60
N PHE A 139 -8.72 -4.89 -9.39
CA PHE A 139 -10.12 -4.71 -9.04
C PHE A 139 -10.88 -4.01 -10.16
N HIS A 140 -12.22 -4.11 -10.16
CA HIS A 140 -13.08 -3.49 -11.18
C HIS A 140 -13.73 -2.21 -10.67
N ASP A 141 -14.01 -2.14 -9.38
CA ASP A 141 -14.62 -0.98 -8.73
C ASP A 141 -13.80 -0.54 -7.51
N THR A 142 -13.53 0.77 -7.43
CA THR A 142 -12.65 1.33 -6.39
C THR A 142 -13.33 1.33 -5.02
N GLU A 143 -14.63 1.57 -4.94
CA GLU A 143 -15.36 1.55 -3.66
C GLU A 143 -15.48 0.13 -3.13
N ASP A 144 -15.81 -0.83 -4.00
CA ASP A 144 -15.90 -2.25 -3.63
C ASP A 144 -14.54 -2.79 -3.17
N SER A 145 -13.46 -2.35 -3.80
CA SER A 145 -12.10 -2.67 -3.39
C SER A 145 -11.80 -2.21 -1.96
N VAL A 146 -12.19 -0.98 -1.60
CA VAL A 146 -12.05 -0.45 -0.23
C VAL A 146 -12.92 -1.24 0.74
N ARG A 147 -14.20 -1.48 0.41
CA ARG A 147 -15.13 -2.26 1.26
C ARG A 147 -14.61 -3.68 1.52
N ASN A 148 -14.15 -4.36 0.48
CA ASN A 148 -13.59 -5.72 0.59
C ASN A 148 -12.33 -5.75 1.46
N THR A 149 -11.43 -4.80 1.28
CA THR A 149 -10.21 -4.66 2.10
C THR A 149 -10.58 -4.42 3.57
N ILE A 150 -11.47 -3.50 3.86
CA ILE A 150 -11.96 -3.24 5.23
C ILE A 150 -12.61 -4.48 5.82
N ASN A 151 -13.45 -5.18 5.05
CA ASN A 151 -14.11 -6.39 5.53
C ASN A 151 -13.09 -7.50 5.84
N THR A 152 -12.08 -7.68 5.00
CA THR A 152 -11.00 -8.65 5.22
C THR A 152 -10.24 -8.33 6.51
N ILE A 153 -9.92 -7.05 6.76
CA ILE A 153 -9.26 -6.63 8.00
C ILE A 153 -10.18 -6.86 9.21
N ARG A 154 -11.45 -6.43 9.14
CA ARG A 154 -12.43 -6.53 10.23
C ARG A 154 -12.72 -7.96 10.64
N THR A 155 -12.77 -8.89 9.70
CA THR A 155 -13.09 -10.30 9.94
C THR A 155 -11.86 -11.16 10.24
N HIS A 156 -10.66 -10.57 10.14
CA HIS A 156 -9.43 -11.29 10.42
C HIS A 156 -9.34 -11.69 11.90
N PRO A 157 -9.08 -12.96 12.22
CA PRO A 157 -9.14 -13.48 13.60
C PRO A 157 -8.12 -12.87 14.56
N LEU A 158 -7.05 -12.25 14.02
CA LEU A 158 -6.00 -11.61 14.82
C LEU A 158 -6.16 -10.09 14.91
N VAL A 159 -7.21 -9.49 14.35
CA VAL A 159 -7.48 -8.05 14.51
C VAL A 159 -8.41 -7.82 15.70
N PRO A 160 -7.97 -7.02 16.71
CA PRO A 160 -8.79 -6.71 17.87
C PRO A 160 -10.07 -5.95 17.48
N LYS A 161 -11.14 -6.15 18.25
CA LYS A 161 -12.46 -5.54 17.96
C LYS A 161 -12.52 -4.03 18.24
N ASP A 162 -11.60 -3.51 19.01
CA ASP A 162 -11.46 -2.10 19.39
C ASP A 162 -10.63 -1.28 18.39
N VAL A 163 -10.08 -1.91 17.36
CA VAL A 163 -9.43 -1.18 16.26
C VAL A 163 -10.49 -0.62 15.31
N ASN A 164 -10.48 0.70 15.13
CA ASN A 164 -11.39 1.40 14.23
C ASN A 164 -10.90 1.33 12.79
N LEU A 165 -11.83 1.10 11.85
CA LEU A 165 -11.54 0.96 10.43
C LEU A 165 -12.32 1.98 9.60
N HIS A 166 -11.62 2.72 8.76
CA HIS A 166 -12.19 3.78 7.92
C HIS A 166 -11.79 3.59 6.46
N GLY A 167 -12.73 3.79 5.54
CA GLY A 167 -12.52 3.68 4.10
C GLY A 167 -12.67 5.01 3.39
N TYR A 168 -11.70 5.32 2.52
CA TYR A 168 -11.74 6.55 1.72
C TYR A 168 -11.22 6.32 0.31
N ILE A 169 -11.66 7.21 -0.59
CA ILE A 169 -11.04 7.39 -1.91
C ILE A 169 -10.49 8.81 -1.97
N ILE A 170 -9.20 8.95 -2.26
CA ILE A 170 -8.56 10.24 -2.49
C ILE A 170 -8.54 10.54 -3.99
N ASP A 171 -8.92 11.76 -4.36
CA ASP A 171 -8.71 12.25 -5.71
C ASP A 171 -7.20 12.52 -5.93
N SER A 172 -6.62 11.84 -6.91
CA SER A 172 -5.17 11.87 -7.15
C SER A 172 -4.62 13.18 -7.73
N GLN A 173 -5.50 14.15 -8.00
CA GLN A 173 -5.11 15.48 -8.49
C GLN A 173 -5.30 16.56 -7.41
N THR A 174 -6.41 16.51 -6.69
CA THR A 174 -6.80 17.55 -5.75
C THR A 174 -6.55 17.19 -4.29
N GLY A 175 -6.36 15.90 -3.97
CA GLY A 175 -6.26 15.43 -2.60
C GLY A 175 -7.60 15.36 -1.86
N LYS A 176 -8.74 15.61 -2.53
CA LYS A 176 -10.06 15.51 -1.90
C LYS A 176 -10.36 14.07 -1.47
N LEU A 177 -10.73 13.91 -0.20
CA LEU A 177 -11.20 12.63 0.34
C LEU A 177 -12.72 12.49 0.18
N THR A 178 -13.15 11.29 -0.20
CA THR A 178 -14.53 10.85 -0.20
C THR A 178 -14.63 9.58 0.66
N GLU A 179 -15.52 9.60 1.65
CA GLU A 179 -15.74 8.45 2.51
C GLU A 179 -16.45 7.32 1.74
N VAL A 180 -16.02 6.08 1.96
CA VAL A 180 -16.67 4.86 1.49
C VAL A 180 -17.44 4.24 2.64
N LYS A 181 -18.76 4.16 2.49
CA LYS A 181 -19.68 3.61 3.49
C LYS A 181 -19.90 2.11 3.31
#